data_6bd67681e0d0c29c4d52907b85536b20
#
_entry.id   6bd67681e0d0c29c4d52907b85536b20
#
_cell.length_a   1.000
_cell.length_b   1.000
_cell.length_c   1.000
_cell.angle_alpha   90.00
_cell.angle_beta   90.00
_cell.angle_gamma   90.00
#
_symmetry.space_group_name_H-M   'P 1'
#
loop_
_entity.id
_entity.type
_entity.pdbx_description
1 polymer ?
#
loop_
_entity_poly.entity_id
_entity_poly.type
_entity_poly.pdbx_seq_one_letter_code
_entity_poly.pdbx_strand_id
1 'polypeptide(L)'
;CKSIIGQQISVAAANSVFLKFKKKCKNKINAKTVSKLTFAQLKSCGLSRQKVLGIKSLAKQTIEKTFNPKLIHKMSDEEAINYLSQLRQIGRWSAEMILLFTYNRSNIWPIQDIGLLRAISKNYKKKYLPPEKFVSLLKKRFSPYCSVATWYLWRSIDPEPIQY
;
A
#
# COMPACT_ATOMS: atom_id res chain seq x y z
N CYS A 1 -1.38 -8.64 3.10
CA CYS A 1 -0.85 -9.54 2.04
C CYS A 1 -1.07 -8.96 0.64
N LYS A 2 -2.29 -8.51 0.29
CA LYS A 2 -2.58 -7.99 -1.07
C LYS A 2 -1.62 -6.86 -1.47
N SER A 3 -1.35 -5.91 -0.59
CA SER A 3 -0.39 -4.84 -0.82
C SER A 3 1.02 -5.34 -1.16
N ILE A 4 1.56 -6.32 -0.40
CA ILE A 4 2.88 -6.91 -0.68
C ILE A 4 2.87 -7.65 -2.03
N ILE A 5 1.80 -8.36 -2.35
CA ILE A 5 1.67 -9.11 -3.61
C ILE A 5 1.71 -8.17 -4.81
N GLY A 6 1.02 -7.03 -4.75
CA GLY A 6 0.88 -6.07 -5.85
C GLY A 6 2.10 -5.21 -6.14
N GLN A 7 3.11 -5.15 -5.24
CA GLN A 7 4.28 -4.29 -5.43
C GLN A 7 5.04 -4.60 -6.74
N GLN A 8 5.37 -3.57 -7.49
CA GLN A 8 6.24 -3.62 -8.68
C GLN A 8 5.78 -4.59 -9.81
N ILE A 9 4.49 -4.87 -9.90
CA ILE A 9 3.92 -5.67 -10.99
C ILE A 9 2.61 -5.02 -11.46
N SER A 10 2.16 -5.37 -12.68
CA SER A 10 0.89 -4.87 -13.20
C SER A 10 -0.31 -5.36 -12.39
N VAL A 11 -1.42 -4.64 -12.46
CA VAL A 11 -2.69 -5.00 -11.79
C VAL A 11 -3.15 -6.40 -12.20
N ALA A 12 -3.07 -6.74 -13.50
CA ALA A 12 -3.44 -8.06 -14.01
C ALA A 12 -2.57 -9.17 -13.40
N ALA A 13 -1.24 -8.96 -13.35
CA ALA A 13 -0.31 -9.90 -12.73
C ALA A 13 -0.56 -10.04 -11.22
N ALA A 14 -0.80 -8.92 -10.52
CA ALA A 14 -1.12 -8.92 -9.09
C ALA A 14 -2.38 -9.72 -8.78
N ASN A 15 -3.43 -9.56 -9.57
CA ASN A 15 -4.68 -10.31 -9.43
C ASN A 15 -4.47 -11.81 -9.67
N SER A 16 -3.72 -12.19 -10.71
CA SER A 16 -3.40 -13.61 -10.99
C SER A 16 -2.65 -14.24 -9.81
N VAL A 17 -1.60 -13.59 -9.32
CA VAL A 17 -0.81 -14.06 -8.16
C VAL A 17 -1.68 -14.15 -6.90
N PHE A 18 -2.52 -13.15 -6.66
CA PHE A 18 -3.41 -13.13 -5.50
C PHE A 18 -4.43 -14.27 -5.53
N LEU A 19 -5.01 -14.58 -6.69
CA LEU A 19 -5.95 -15.71 -6.85
C LEU A 19 -5.27 -17.04 -6.56
N LYS A 20 -4.05 -17.25 -7.08
CA LYS A 20 -3.25 -18.45 -6.76
C LYS A 20 -2.94 -18.55 -5.27
N PHE A 21 -2.54 -17.45 -4.65
CA PHE A 21 -2.28 -17.37 -3.22
C PHE A 21 -3.55 -17.67 -2.39
N LYS A 22 -4.70 -17.07 -2.75
CA LYS A 22 -5.99 -17.32 -2.12
C LYS A 22 -6.39 -18.80 -2.20
N LYS A 23 -6.21 -19.44 -3.37
CA LYS A 23 -6.45 -20.87 -3.56
C LYS A 23 -5.55 -21.74 -2.65
N LYS A 24 -4.25 -21.41 -2.54
CA LYS A 24 -3.32 -22.09 -1.61
C LYS A 24 -3.74 -21.95 -0.16
N CYS A 25 -4.32 -20.82 0.22
CA CYS A 25 -4.91 -20.60 1.56
C CYS A 25 -6.29 -21.24 1.73
N LYS A 26 -6.76 -22.09 0.81
CA LYS A 26 -8.11 -22.70 0.83
C LYS A 26 -9.22 -21.64 0.99
N ASN A 27 -9.07 -20.51 0.31
CA ASN A 27 -9.94 -19.31 0.37
C ASN A 27 -10.06 -18.63 1.75
N LYS A 28 -9.29 -19.07 2.74
CA LYS A 28 -9.25 -18.50 4.11
C LYS A 28 -7.89 -17.86 4.37
N ILE A 29 -7.73 -16.59 3.95
CA ILE A 29 -6.49 -15.85 4.17
C ILE A 29 -6.47 -15.30 5.59
N ASN A 30 -5.73 -15.95 6.48
CA ASN A 30 -5.45 -15.50 7.83
C ASN A 30 -4.02 -15.93 8.24
N ALA A 31 -3.52 -15.40 9.35
CA ALA A 31 -2.16 -15.65 9.80
C ALA A 31 -1.86 -17.16 10.01
N LYS A 32 -2.81 -17.90 10.58
CA LYS A 32 -2.67 -19.36 10.84
C LYS A 32 -2.57 -20.16 9.54
N THR A 33 -3.38 -19.84 8.53
CA THR A 33 -3.33 -20.52 7.21
C THR A 33 -2.05 -20.19 6.46
N VAL A 34 -1.65 -18.93 6.46
CA VAL A 34 -0.43 -18.47 5.77
C VAL A 34 0.84 -19.04 6.41
N SER A 35 0.90 -19.13 7.74
CA SER A 35 2.06 -19.69 8.44
C SER A 35 2.34 -21.16 8.09
N LYS A 36 1.29 -21.93 7.80
CA LYS A 36 1.38 -23.36 7.42
C LYS A 36 1.92 -23.57 5.99
N LEU A 37 1.85 -22.57 5.12
CA LEU A 37 2.36 -22.70 3.75
C LEU A 37 3.89 -22.69 3.74
N THR A 38 4.47 -23.65 3.00
CA THR A 38 5.91 -23.69 2.81
C THR A 38 6.39 -22.54 1.92
N PHE A 39 7.70 -22.29 1.96
CA PHE A 39 8.33 -21.30 1.06
C PHE A 39 8.08 -21.63 -0.42
N ALA A 40 8.24 -22.92 -0.79
CA ALA A 40 8.02 -23.40 -2.15
C ALA A 40 6.55 -23.21 -2.60
N GLN A 41 5.58 -23.49 -1.73
CA GLN A 41 4.16 -23.27 -2.02
C GLN A 41 3.83 -21.81 -2.27
N LEU A 42 4.41 -20.89 -1.51
CA LEU A 42 4.23 -19.46 -1.73
C LEU A 42 4.93 -18.99 -3.01
N LYS A 43 6.15 -19.49 -3.30
CA LYS A 43 6.84 -19.22 -4.57
C LYS A 43 6.05 -19.70 -5.78
N SER A 44 5.42 -20.87 -5.72
CA SER A 44 4.61 -21.41 -6.82
C SER A 44 3.38 -20.57 -7.18
N CYS A 45 2.99 -19.62 -6.31
CA CYS A 45 1.97 -18.62 -6.64
C CYS A 45 2.48 -17.48 -7.55
N GLY A 46 3.79 -17.38 -7.80
CA GLY A 46 4.42 -16.30 -8.54
C GLY A 46 5.00 -15.19 -7.63
N LEU A 47 5.18 -15.47 -6.34
CA LEU A 47 5.77 -14.52 -5.39
C LEU A 47 7.30 -14.53 -5.50
N SER A 48 7.91 -13.35 -5.50
CA SER A 48 9.36 -13.21 -5.35
C SER A 48 9.82 -13.67 -3.96
N ARG A 49 11.13 -13.98 -3.82
CA ARG A 49 11.71 -14.37 -2.53
C ARG A 49 11.39 -13.36 -1.43
N GLN A 50 11.52 -12.08 -1.72
CA GLN A 50 11.29 -11.00 -0.75
C GLN A 50 9.82 -10.89 -0.34
N LYS A 51 8.88 -11.04 -1.30
CA LYS A 51 7.45 -11.06 -1.02
C LYS A 51 7.06 -12.26 -0.14
N VAL A 52 7.62 -13.44 -0.39
CA VAL A 52 7.40 -14.63 0.45
C VAL A 52 7.85 -14.37 1.88
N LEU A 53 9.07 -13.82 2.05
CA LEU A 53 9.62 -13.49 3.38
C LEU A 53 8.76 -12.45 4.09
N GLY A 54 8.28 -11.41 3.39
CA GLY A 54 7.39 -10.39 3.94
C GLY A 54 6.05 -10.97 4.42
N ILE A 55 5.43 -11.81 3.58
CA ILE A 55 4.15 -12.45 3.91
C ILE A 55 4.28 -13.42 5.09
N LYS A 56 5.36 -14.21 5.15
CA LYS A 56 5.61 -15.10 6.28
C LYS A 56 5.93 -14.34 7.56
N SER A 57 6.73 -13.27 7.48
CA SER A 57 7.01 -12.39 8.62
C SER A 57 5.73 -11.76 9.17
N LEU A 58 4.86 -11.24 8.30
CA LEU A 58 3.57 -10.68 8.70
C LEU A 58 2.69 -11.72 9.41
N ALA A 59 2.60 -12.95 8.88
CA ALA A 59 1.83 -14.02 9.49
C ALA A 59 2.38 -14.38 10.88
N LYS A 60 3.71 -14.50 11.02
CA LYS A 60 4.40 -14.78 12.30
C LYS A 60 4.09 -13.69 13.33
N GLN A 61 4.34 -12.43 12.99
CA GLN A 61 4.10 -11.29 13.90
C GLN A 61 2.63 -11.17 14.33
N THR A 62 1.69 -11.51 13.44
CA THR A 62 0.26 -11.52 13.78
C THR A 62 -0.07 -12.63 14.78
N ILE A 63 0.54 -13.82 14.64
CA ILE A 63 0.34 -14.95 15.59
C ILE A 63 0.96 -14.63 16.95
N GLU A 64 2.16 -14.08 16.94
CA GLU A 64 2.92 -13.68 18.15
C GLU A 64 2.34 -12.41 18.82
N LYS A 65 1.32 -11.79 18.20
CA LYS A 65 0.68 -10.54 18.67
C LYS A 65 1.63 -9.33 18.74
N THR A 66 2.79 -9.39 18.09
CA THR A 66 3.71 -8.25 17.95
C THR A 66 3.23 -7.26 16.89
N PHE A 67 2.34 -7.69 15.98
CA PHE A 67 1.59 -6.85 15.08
C PHE A 67 0.08 -7.07 15.25
N ASN A 68 -0.65 -5.99 15.53
CA ASN A 68 -2.11 -5.99 15.66
C ASN A 68 -2.74 -4.92 14.75
N PRO A 69 -3.37 -5.29 13.62
CA PRO A 69 -3.95 -4.33 12.69
C PRO A 69 -5.11 -3.52 13.27
N LYS A 70 -5.75 -3.98 14.35
CA LYS A 70 -6.83 -3.24 15.02
C LYS A 70 -6.34 -1.96 15.71
N LEU A 71 -5.06 -1.91 16.09
CA LEU A 71 -4.49 -0.72 16.73
C LEU A 71 -4.42 0.48 15.78
N ILE A 72 -4.34 0.23 14.47
CA ILE A 72 -4.23 1.29 13.44
C ILE A 72 -5.42 2.27 13.52
N HIS A 73 -6.61 1.80 13.88
CA HIS A 73 -7.78 2.67 14.02
C HIS A 73 -7.65 3.73 15.14
N LYS A 74 -6.76 3.48 16.12
CA LYS A 74 -6.54 4.37 17.27
C LYS A 74 -5.32 5.29 17.09
N MET A 75 -4.56 5.10 16.02
CA MET A 75 -3.33 5.84 15.71
C MET A 75 -3.65 7.06 14.83
N SER A 76 -2.89 8.12 14.98
CA SER A 76 -2.79 9.19 13.98
C SER A 76 -2.24 8.64 12.66
N ASP A 77 -2.31 9.42 11.56
CA ASP A 77 -1.81 8.97 10.26
C ASP A 77 -0.30 8.68 10.29
N GLU A 78 0.51 9.53 10.92
CA GLU A 78 1.97 9.32 11.01
C GLU A 78 2.34 8.16 11.93
N GLU A 79 1.66 7.99 13.06
CA GLU A 79 1.86 6.82 13.92
C GLU A 79 1.53 5.52 13.18
N ALA A 80 0.43 5.50 12.44
CA ALA A 80 0.01 4.35 11.65
C ALA A 80 0.99 4.04 10.50
N ILE A 81 1.52 5.08 9.81
CA ILE A 81 2.55 4.92 8.79
C ILE A 81 3.80 4.30 9.42
N ASN A 82 4.28 4.83 10.53
CA ASN A 82 5.46 4.33 11.22
C ASN A 82 5.26 2.88 11.70
N TYR A 83 4.10 2.58 12.28
CA TYR A 83 3.75 1.23 12.73
C TYR A 83 3.72 0.22 11.59
N LEU A 84 3.10 0.56 10.46
CA LEU A 84 3.06 -0.28 9.27
C LEU A 84 4.43 -0.45 8.63
N SER A 85 5.27 0.60 8.63
CA SER A 85 6.60 0.58 8.02
C SER A 85 7.62 -0.30 8.75
N GLN A 86 7.32 -0.73 9.98
CA GLN A 86 8.11 -1.75 10.69
C GLN A 86 7.95 -3.15 10.10
N LEU A 87 6.88 -3.36 9.33
CA LEU A 87 6.63 -4.65 8.69
C LEU A 87 7.58 -4.85 7.49
N ARG A 88 8.16 -6.03 7.41
CA ARG A 88 9.01 -6.39 6.25
C ARG A 88 8.27 -6.20 4.94
N GLN A 89 8.89 -5.55 3.97
CA GLN A 89 8.34 -5.20 2.64
C GLN A 89 7.25 -4.12 2.66
N ILE A 90 7.06 -3.42 3.75
CA ILE A 90 6.17 -2.27 3.83
C ILE A 90 7.03 -1.04 4.12
N GLY A 91 7.29 -0.23 3.09
CA GLY A 91 7.88 1.11 3.25
C GLY A 91 6.78 2.16 3.44
N ARG A 92 7.19 3.42 3.65
CA ARG A 92 6.28 4.57 3.85
C ARG A 92 5.19 4.64 2.78
N TRP A 93 5.56 4.63 1.51
CA TRP A 93 4.59 4.68 0.41
C TRP A 93 3.57 3.53 0.47
N SER A 94 4.02 2.30 0.75
CA SER A 94 3.10 1.15 0.90
C SER A 94 2.19 1.30 2.11
N ALA A 95 2.68 1.86 3.21
CA ALA A 95 1.87 2.16 4.40
C ALA A 95 0.81 3.23 4.09
N GLU A 96 1.18 4.30 3.39
CA GLU A 96 0.26 5.34 2.92
C GLU A 96 -0.85 4.74 2.02
N MET A 97 -0.51 3.85 1.09
CA MET A 97 -1.49 3.15 0.25
C MET A 97 -2.43 2.25 1.06
N ILE A 98 -1.91 1.56 2.07
CA ILE A 98 -2.74 0.76 2.97
C ILE A 98 -3.72 1.66 3.74
N LEU A 99 -3.27 2.78 4.28
CA LEU A 99 -4.13 3.72 5.01
C LEU A 99 -5.20 4.33 4.11
N LEU A 100 -4.84 4.68 2.88
CA LEU A 100 -5.75 5.29 1.91
C LEU A 100 -6.82 4.29 1.44
N PHE A 101 -6.42 3.09 1.00
CA PHE A 101 -7.33 2.14 0.34
C PHE A 101 -7.95 1.08 1.27
N THR A 102 -7.35 0.80 2.44
CA THR A 102 -7.87 -0.21 3.36
C THR A 102 -8.55 0.42 4.58
N TYR A 103 -7.98 1.51 5.08
CA TYR A 103 -8.50 2.22 6.25
C TYR A 103 -9.30 3.46 5.91
N ASN A 104 -9.38 3.83 4.62
CA ASN A 104 -10.12 4.99 4.10
C ASN A 104 -9.78 6.30 4.83
N ARG A 105 -8.49 6.47 5.18
CA ARG A 105 -8.01 7.69 5.82
C ARG A 105 -8.15 8.89 4.88
N SER A 106 -8.75 9.97 5.35
CA SER A 106 -9.09 11.13 4.52
C SER A 106 -7.92 12.04 4.21
N ASN A 107 -6.83 12.01 5.00
CA ASN A 107 -5.78 13.02 4.95
C ASN A 107 -4.39 12.48 4.61
N ILE A 108 -4.31 11.39 3.84
CA ILE A 108 -3.04 10.83 3.36
C ILE A 108 -2.55 11.63 2.14
N TRP A 109 -1.29 12.09 2.20
CA TRP A 109 -0.63 12.83 1.13
C TRP A 109 0.71 12.18 0.79
N PRO A 110 0.75 11.23 -0.18
CA PRO A 110 1.92 10.42 -0.48
C PRO A 110 2.94 11.19 -1.32
N ILE A 111 3.77 12.01 -0.69
CA ILE A 111 4.73 12.89 -1.38
C ILE A 111 5.82 12.16 -2.16
N GLN A 112 6.01 10.86 -1.92
CA GLN A 112 6.94 10.01 -2.66
C GLN A 112 6.29 9.32 -3.86
N ASP A 113 4.97 9.52 -4.06
CA ASP A 113 4.25 8.91 -5.16
C ASP A 113 4.52 9.65 -6.48
N ILE A 114 5.13 8.94 -7.42
CA ILE A 114 5.48 9.49 -8.73
C ILE A 114 4.23 9.94 -9.51
N GLY A 115 3.12 9.20 -9.39
CA GLY A 115 1.85 9.53 -10.03
C GLY A 115 1.30 10.85 -9.50
N LEU A 116 1.30 11.03 -8.17
CA LEU A 116 0.87 12.28 -7.54
C LEU A 116 1.75 13.45 -8.01
N LEU A 117 3.08 13.31 -7.99
CA LEU A 117 3.99 14.38 -8.40
C LEU A 117 3.83 14.75 -9.89
N ARG A 118 3.63 13.75 -10.77
CA ARG A 118 3.32 13.99 -12.19
C ARG A 118 2.00 14.72 -12.36
N ALA A 119 0.97 14.31 -11.64
CA ALA A 119 -0.35 14.94 -11.69
C ALA A 119 -0.28 16.41 -11.21
N ILE A 120 0.44 16.69 -10.13
CA ILE A 120 0.68 18.06 -9.65
C ILE A 120 1.41 18.87 -10.72
N SER A 121 2.49 18.33 -11.30
CA SER A 121 3.23 19.04 -12.36
C SER A 121 2.34 19.40 -13.55
N LYS A 122 1.52 18.46 -14.03
CA LYS A 122 0.61 18.66 -15.16
C LYS A 122 -0.48 19.69 -14.83
N ASN A 123 -1.21 19.50 -13.74
CA ASN A 123 -2.37 20.34 -13.43
C ASN A 123 -2.02 21.76 -12.99
N TYR A 124 -0.88 21.94 -12.35
CA TYR A 124 -0.41 23.25 -11.88
C TYR A 124 0.69 23.87 -12.78
N LYS A 125 0.92 23.30 -13.96
CA LYS A 125 1.92 23.80 -14.94
C LYS A 125 3.31 24.01 -14.29
N LYS A 126 3.73 23.07 -13.45
CA LYS A 126 5.05 23.06 -12.80
C LYS A 126 6.00 22.10 -13.52
N LYS A 127 7.30 22.41 -13.48
CA LYS A 127 8.33 21.47 -13.96
C LYS A 127 8.27 20.18 -13.10
N TYR A 128 8.49 19.04 -13.69
CA TYR A 128 8.70 17.78 -12.99
C TYR A 128 10.15 17.70 -12.49
N LEU A 129 10.43 17.46 -11.26
CA LEU A 129 9.60 17.32 -10.07
C LEU A 129 9.16 18.70 -9.55
N PRO A 130 7.92 18.88 -9.06
CA PRO A 130 7.51 20.17 -8.51
C PRO A 130 8.26 20.45 -7.21
N PRO A 131 8.56 21.75 -6.91
CA PRO A 131 9.27 22.11 -5.68
C PRO A 131 8.54 21.61 -4.43
N GLU A 132 9.31 21.08 -3.46
CA GLU A 132 8.75 20.53 -2.21
C GLU A 132 7.88 21.54 -1.46
N LYS A 133 8.31 22.82 -1.42
CA LYS A 133 7.52 23.90 -0.82
C LYS A 133 6.12 24.02 -1.45
N PHE A 134 6.02 23.83 -2.78
CA PHE A 134 4.73 23.87 -3.48
C PHE A 134 3.87 22.66 -3.15
N VAL A 135 4.46 21.47 -3.12
CA VAL A 135 3.77 20.21 -2.74
C VAL A 135 3.24 20.30 -1.29
N SER A 136 4.03 20.87 -0.40
CA SER A 136 3.64 21.12 1.00
C SER A 136 2.54 22.16 1.14
N LEU A 137 2.54 23.21 0.30
CA LEU A 137 1.47 24.20 0.24
C LEU A 137 0.15 23.54 -0.19
N LEU A 138 0.17 22.67 -1.20
CA LEU A 138 -1.00 21.93 -1.63
C LEU A 138 -1.53 21.00 -0.53
N LYS A 139 -0.64 20.31 0.21
CA LYS A 139 -1.03 19.52 1.37
C LYS A 139 -1.83 20.35 2.37
N LYS A 140 -1.35 21.53 2.74
CA LYS A 140 -2.07 22.44 3.65
C LYS A 140 -3.43 22.85 3.10
N ARG A 141 -3.49 23.18 1.80
CA ARG A 141 -4.73 23.59 1.12
C ARG A 141 -5.79 22.49 1.08
N PHE A 142 -5.39 21.24 0.86
CA PHE A 142 -6.30 20.11 0.73
C PHE A 142 -6.62 19.41 2.05
N SER A 143 -5.84 19.68 3.11
CA SER A 143 -6.15 19.13 4.44
C SER A 143 -7.53 19.65 4.92
N PRO A 144 -8.36 18.78 5.50
CA PRO A 144 -8.13 17.40 5.92
C PRO A 144 -8.54 16.34 4.88
N TYR A 145 -8.62 16.69 3.60
CA TYR A 145 -9.10 15.81 2.51
C TYR A 145 -8.02 15.47 1.49
N CYS A 146 -6.76 15.39 1.92
CA CYS A 146 -5.62 15.10 1.04
C CYS A 146 -5.78 13.80 0.24
N SER A 147 -6.39 12.75 0.80
CA SER A 147 -6.65 11.49 0.10
C SER A 147 -7.59 11.66 -1.08
N VAL A 148 -8.63 12.47 -0.93
CA VAL A 148 -9.58 12.80 -2.01
C VAL A 148 -8.87 13.60 -3.10
N ALA A 149 -8.09 14.61 -2.73
CA ALA A 149 -7.29 15.40 -3.67
C ALA A 149 -6.28 14.53 -4.42
N THR A 150 -5.60 13.61 -3.72
CA THR A 150 -4.68 12.64 -4.32
C THR A 150 -5.38 11.79 -5.37
N TRP A 151 -6.57 11.27 -5.06
CA TRP A 151 -7.35 10.45 -5.97
C TRP A 151 -7.75 11.23 -7.24
N TYR A 152 -8.25 12.45 -7.11
CA TYR A 152 -8.59 13.30 -8.27
C TYR A 152 -7.36 13.66 -9.10
N LEU A 153 -6.23 13.94 -8.46
CA LEU A 153 -4.97 14.21 -9.16
C LEU A 153 -4.52 12.99 -9.97
N TRP A 154 -4.55 11.79 -9.42
CA TRP A 154 -4.25 10.57 -10.18
C TRP A 154 -5.21 10.40 -11.37
N ARG A 155 -6.51 10.58 -11.17
CA ARG A 155 -7.52 10.48 -12.23
C ARG A 155 -7.32 11.49 -13.35
N SER A 156 -6.71 12.63 -13.08
CA SER A 156 -6.44 13.65 -14.11
C SER A 156 -5.35 13.26 -15.11
N ILE A 157 -4.52 12.27 -14.78
CA ILE A 157 -3.43 11.78 -15.66
C ILE A 157 -3.65 10.35 -16.14
N ASP A 158 -4.41 9.56 -15.39
CA ASP A 158 -4.76 8.20 -15.73
C ASP A 158 -6.29 8.03 -15.57
N PRO A 159 -7.04 7.93 -16.66
CA PRO A 159 -8.50 7.81 -16.64
C PRO A 159 -8.98 6.43 -16.16
N GLU A 160 -8.13 5.40 -16.16
CA GLU A 160 -8.51 4.08 -15.66
C GLU A 160 -8.49 4.03 -14.12
N PRO A 161 -9.48 3.37 -13.49
CA PRO A 161 -9.50 3.26 -12.03
C PRO A 161 -8.32 2.43 -11.53
N ILE A 162 -7.53 3.02 -10.63
CA ILE A 162 -6.49 2.31 -9.91
C ILE A 162 -7.17 1.29 -8.99
N GLN A 163 -7.03 0.01 -9.31
CA GLN A 163 -7.52 -1.09 -8.46
C GLN A 163 -6.35 -1.59 -7.58
N TYR A 164 -6.48 -1.40 -6.28
CA TYR A 164 -5.56 -1.94 -5.27
C TYR A 164 -6.14 -3.10 -4.49
#